data_e73bb250e291278496d35666072eab0a
#
_entry.id   e73bb250e291278496d35666072eab0a
#
_cell.length_a   1.000
_cell.length_b   1.000
_cell.length_c   1.000
_cell.angle_alpha   90.00
_cell.angle_beta   90.00
_cell.angle_gamma   90.00
#
_symmetry.space_group_name_H-M   'P 1'
#
loop_
_entity.id
_entity.type
_entity.pdbx_description
1 polymer ?
#
loop_
_entity_poly.entity_id
_entity_poly.type
_entity_poly.pdbx_seq_one_letter_code
_entity_poly.pdbx_strand_id
1 'polypeptide(L)'
;MSNDHRNLESEMPVLPNGPINEESNAIDPCAREFVAVQGKMQQEQPCHSVQADFERLFRAEESSEQPTTVRRELWSYYLYYNGDNGVGPGSYTQALFQWALNGAGWQPGTNPRKPCSNSSPCVVPWAGGTRSVSSVVLIANGLCFAFMTVIFVWFGSAADYGSFGRWLLLVLTVICWCLQYGMMAIKRPTQWPAAMGMYVTAYVAYGATLVFYAAVFPRLARYMPHVQKAREDLKNGEINQEEYDAIESLERNHISNIGYLMTLLINLSVLLPLQHTNYSNNLALCLTNSYWVILGIWWFIFQQRRPGPKVPKGSNYATIGFKQLWLALREVRSLPQTFLYFVAYFLLADGLNTTGTLVSIIQNNHVSFSFLQITYLGITQSACSIASTFGFWYIQNHFKIRTKRMFLVTNLFSVLIPLWGMWEFYFYNVVFGLFQAPYYAYAQTMVSELMPLGYDNMFFALFGITNRASSIIGPNVIQAIINSTQNNWMGFPFLFSICVAAMIAVAFVDVEKGREDGRRFALARTTTRLSDESSLDVGKNGFYTTVGEQSNDSGVNGGIDGISYR
;
A
#
# COMPACT_ATOMS: atom_id res chain seq x y z
N MET A 1 16.74 -29.15 60.50
CA MET A 1 15.84 -30.20 60.99
C MET A 1 15.02 -30.57 59.77
N SER A 2 15.50 -31.58 59.17
CA SER A 2 15.13 -32.99 59.05
C SER A 2 14.09 -33.16 57.92
N ASN A 3 14.61 -33.60 56.75
CA ASN A 3 14.40 -34.86 56.04
C ASN A 3 13.04 -35.54 56.20
N ASP A 4 12.39 -35.80 55.10
CA ASP A 4 11.97 -37.15 54.79
C ASP A 4 11.70 -37.34 53.27
N HIS A 5 12.50 -38.28 52.70
CA HIS A 5 12.29 -38.95 51.44
C HIS A 5 11.23 -40.03 51.60
N ARG A 6 10.31 -40.23 50.64
CA ARG A 6 9.77 -41.55 50.39
C ARG A 6 9.47 -41.75 48.89
N ASN A 7 10.22 -42.69 48.32
CA ASN A 7 9.97 -43.43 47.08
C ASN A 7 8.65 -44.20 47.17
N LEU A 8 7.91 -44.26 46.06
CA LEU A 8 6.97 -45.33 45.80
C LEU A 8 7.10 -45.75 44.33
N GLU A 9 7.90 -46.80 44.12
CA GLU A 9 7.78 -47.72 43.01
C GLU A 9 6.52 -48.58 43.22
N SER A 10 5.71 -48.78 42.18
CA SER A 10 4.82 -49.95 42.10
C SER A 10 4.46 -50.22 40.64
N GLU A 11 5.11 -51.27 40.12
CA GLU A 11 4.56 -52.43 39.43
C GLU A 11 3.75 -52.20 38.13
N MET A 12 4.44 -52.60 37.03
CA MET A 12 3.81 -52.95 35.75
C MET A 12 3.25 -54.38 35.79
N PRO A 13 2.08 -54.68 35.22
CA PRO A 13 1.71 -56.02 34.84
C PRO A 13 2.18 -56.35 33.42
N VAL A 14 2.87 -57.47 33.29
CA VAL A 14 3.28 -58.15 32.06
C VAL A 14 2.05 -58.77 31.39
N LEU A 15 1.87 -58.53 30.07
CA LEU A 15 0.93 -59.23 29.21
C LEU A 15 1.64 -59.86 28.01
N PRO A 16 1.10 -60.99 27.46
CA PRO A 16 1.89 -61.94 26.69
C PRO A 16 1.98 -61.63 25.19
N ASN A 17 3.04 -62.14 24.59
CA ASN A 17 3.40 -62.12 23.19
C ASN A 17 2.36 -62.77 22.26
N GLY A 18 1.84 -61.98 21.29
CA GLY A 18 1.23 -62.47 20.07
C GLY A 18 1.86 -61.78 18.86
N PRO A 19 1.93 -62.39 17.69
CA PRO A 19 2.77 -61.88 16.58
C PRO A 19 2.17 -60.61 15.97
N ILE A 20 3.02 -59.61 15.88
CA ILE A 20 2.72 -58.28 15.33
C ILE A 20 2.88 -58.34 13.82
N ASN A 21 1.77 -58.14 13.08
CA ASN A 21 1.82 -57.69 11.70
C ASN A 21 2.09 -56.19 11.72
N GLU A 22 3.25 -55.80 11.27
CA GLU A 22 3.59 -54.41 10.97
C GLU A 22 2.87 -53.98 9.71
N GLU A 23 1.84 -53.14 9.88
CA GLU A 23 1.43 -52.12 8.92
C GLU A 23 0.86 -50.93 9.72
N SER A 24 1.74 -50.10 10.26
CA SER A 24 1.33 -48.80 10.79
C SER A 24 1.33 -47.79 9.68
N ASN A 25 0.17 -47.57 9.11
CA ASN A 25 -0.12 -46.46 8.23
C ASN A 25 -0.01 -45.13 8.97
N ALA A 26 1.14 -44.48 8.87
CA ALA A 26 1.24 -43.02 8.94
C ALA A 26 0.57 -42.48 7.69
N ILE A 27 -0.72 -42.18 7.74
CA ILE A 27 -1.48 -41.57 6.64
C ILE A 27 -1.02 -40.12 6.56
N ASP A 28 -0.22 -39.85 5.54
CA ASP A 28 0.17 -38.53 5.06
C ASP A 28 -1.07 -37.61 4.95
N PRO A 29 -1.04 -36.37 5.48
CA PRO A 29 -2.15 -35.40 5.34
C PRO A 29 -2.60 -35.20 3.89
N CYS A 30 -1.74 -35.41 2.91
CA CYS A 30 -2.08 -35.39 1.48
C CYS A 30 -3.01 -36.54 1.05
N ALA A 31 -3.05 -37.67 1.76
CA ALA A 31 -3.88 -38.83 1.39
C ALA A 31 -5.35 -38.69 1.80
N ARG A 32 -5.72 -37.80 2.72
CA ARG A 32 -7.12 -37.56 3.12
C ARG A 32 -7.93 -36.76 2.10
N GLU A 33 -7.30 -35.96 1.25
CA GLU A 33 -7.96 -35.24 0.17
C GLU A 33 -8.27 -36.13 -1.06
N PHE A 34 -7.58 -37.27 -1.17
CA PHE A 34 -7.71 -38.18 -2.33
C PHE A 34 -9.02 -38.98 -2.37
N VAL A 35 -9.71 -39.15 -1.26
CA VAL A 35 -10.93 -39.99 -1.17
C VAL A 35 -12.22 -39.21 -1.45
N ALA A 36 -12.18 -37.88 -1.46
CA ALA A 36 -13.39 -37.06 -1.61
C ALA A 36 -13.69 -36.56 -3.04
N VAL A 37 -12.77 -36.77 -4.02
CA VAL A 37 -12.93 -36.24 -5.39
C VAL A 37 -12.63 -37.27 -6.48
N GLN A 38 -13.28 -38.43 -6.41
CA GLN A 38 -13.42 -39.31 -7.59
C GLN A 38 -14.63 -38.87 -8.43
N GLY A 39 -14.45 -37.83 -9.23
CA GLY A 39 -15.56 -37.35 -10.07
C GLY A 39 -15.24 -36.38 -11.19
N LYS A 40 -14.00 -35.91 -11.36
CA LYS A 40 -13.60 -35.17 -12.58
C LYS A 40 -12.10 -35.27 -12.78
N MET A 41 -11.70 -35.96 -13.84
CA MET A 41 -10.30 -36.00 -14.32
C MET A 41 -9.81 -34.59 -14.66
N GLN A 42 -8.91 -34.08 -13.86
CA GLN A 42 -7.83 -33.16 -14.28
C GLN A 42 -6.59 -33.57 -13.48
N GLN A 43 -5.50 -33.77 -14.22
CA GLN A 43 -4.21 -34.25 -13.70
C GLN A 43 -3.79 -33.45 -12.45
N GLU A 44 -3.88 -34.08 -11.28
CA GLU A 44 -3.30 -33.59 -10.04
C GLU A 44 -1.80 -33.84 -10.07
N GLN A 45 -1.01 -32.78 -9.94
CA GLN A 45 0.43 -32.88 -9.76
C GLN A 45 0.72 -33.29 -8.30
N PRO A 46 1.62 -34.27 -8.07
CA PRO A 46 1.93 -34.75 -6.73
C PRO A 46 2.60 -33.67 -5.86
N CYS A 47 2.44 -33.74 -4.52
CA CYS A 47 3.00 -32.79 -3.53
C CYS A 47 4.51 -32.49 -3.70
N HIS A 48 5.27 -33.41 -4.25
CA HIS A 48 6.68 -33.20 -4.65
C HIS A 48 6.86 -32.11 -5.71
N SER A 49 5.84 -31.80 -6.50
CA SER A 49 5.92 -30.76 -7.53
C SER A 49 5.78 -29.36 -6.96
N VAL A 50 5.00 -29.17 -5.90
CA VAL A 50 4.80 -27.84 -5.27
C VAL A 50 6.10 -27.36 -4.64
N GLN A 51 6.84 -28.24 -4.00
CA GLN A 51 8.13 -27.91 -3.41
C GLN A 51 9.22 -27.66 -4.46
N ALA A 52 9.22 -28.44 -5.54
CA ALA A 52 10.11 -28.23 -6.68
C ALA A 52 9.79 -26.94 -7.47
N ASP A 53 8.52 -26.58 -7.56
CA ASP A 53 8.08 -25.35 -8.22
C ASP A 53 8.35 -24.12 -7.35
N PHE A 54 8.23 -24.26 -6.04
CA PHE A 54 8.65 -23.25 -5.07
C PHE A 54 10.17 -23.00 -5.14
N GLU A 55 10.98 -24.07 -5.23
CA GLU A 55 12.41 -23.94 -5.47
C GLU A 55 12.73 -23.25 -6.81
N ARG A 56 11.92 -23.47 -7.86
CA ARG A 56 12.09 -22.78 -9.15
C ARG A 56 11.82 -21.29 -9.04
N LEU A 57 10.79 -20.86 -8.29
CA LEU A 57 10.53 -19.46 -8.01
C LEU A 57 11.69 -18.83 -7.26
N PHE A 58 12.17 -19.49 -6.21
CA PHE A 58 13.33 -19.03 -5.45
C PHE A 58 14.59 -18.96 -6.31
N ARG A 59 14.84 -19.95 -7.18
CA ARG A 59 15.99 -19.93 -8.11
C ARG A 59 15.87 -18.84 -9.16
N ALA A 60 14.67 -18.54 -9.65
CA ALA A 60 14.45 -17.43 -10.57
C ALA A 60 14.66 -16.06 -9.89
N GLU A 61 14.37 -15.95 -8.60
CA GLU A 61 14.63 -14.76 -7.79
C GLU A 61 16.11 -14.70 -7.36
N GLU A 62 16.77 -15.86 -7.13
CA GLU A 62 18.20 -15.99 -6.82
C GLU A 62 19.13 -15.74 -8.02
N SER A 63 18.66 -15.90 -9.24
CA SER A 63 19.46 -15.60 -10.44
C SER A 63 19.84 -14.12 -10.56
N SER A 64 19.19 -13.24 -9.78
CA SER A 64 19.65 -11.89 -9.49
C SER A 64 20.03 -11.82 -8.01
N GLU A 65 21.32 -11.86 -7.68
CA GLU A 65 21.84 -11.59 -6.33
C GLU A 65 21.34 -10.22 -5.86
N GLN A 66 20.23 -10.23 -5.12
CA GLN A 66 19.65 -9.00 -4.58
C GLN A 66 20.36 -8.67 -3.25
N PRO A 67 20.79 -7.42 -3.06
CA PRO A 67 21.52 -7.04 -1.86
C PRO A 67 20.64 -7.12 -0.61
N THR A 68 21.20 -7.59 0.50
CA THR A 68 20.55 -7.60 1.82
C THR A 68 20.25 -6.18 2.29
N THR A 69 19.10 -6.00 2.98
CA THR A 69 18.70 -4.69 3.52
C THR A 69 19.64 -4.30 4.66
N VAL A 70 20.34 -3.16 4.47
CA VAL A 70 21.24 -2.62 5.48
C VAL A 70 20.54 -1.59 6.37
N ARG A 71 21.02 -1.45 7.60
CA ARG A 71 20.45 -0.55 8.61
C ARG A 71 20.34 0.91 8.12
N ARG A 72 21.29 1.38 7.32
CA ARG A 72 21.26 2.74 6.75
C ARG A 72 20.13 2.94 5.74
N GLU A 73 19.87 1.94 4.92
CA GLU A 73 18.75 1.93 3.97
C GLU A 73 17.42 1.95 4.70
N LEU A 74 17.26 1.11 5.72
CA LEU A 74 16.03 1.05 6.52
C LEU A 74 15.74 2.38 7.24
N TRP A 75 16.76 3.00 7.85
CA TRP A 75 16.59 4.31 8.49
C TRP A 75 16.26 5.41 7.48
N SER A 76 16.86 5.39 6.29
CA SER A 76 16.53 6.35 5.23
C SER A 76 15.12 6.18 4.72
N TYR A 77 14.60 4.94 4.70
CA TYR A 77 13.20 4.64 4.43
C TYR A 77 12.29 5.32 5.48
N TYR A 78 12.54 5.13 6.76
CA TYR A 78 11.76 5.77 7.81
C TYR A 78 11.82 7.30 7.76
N LEU A 79 12.97 7.88 7.45
CA LEU A 79 13.13 9.33 7.31
C LEU A 79 12.32 9.89 6.13
N TYR A 80 12.31 9.20 5.00
CA TYR A 80 11.46 9.60 3.87
C TYR A 80 9.98 9.58 4.26
N TYR A 81 9.53 8.49 4.87
CA TYR A 81 8.16 8.32 5.31
C TYR A 81 7.74 9.38 6.33
N ASN A 82 8.65 9.69 7.24
CA ASN A 82 8.51 10.77 8.20
C ASN A 82 8.34 12.12 7.47
N GLY A 83 9.14 12.45 6.47
CA GLY A 83 9.05 13.70 5.72
C GLY A 83 7.79 13.82 4.85
N ASP A 84 7.35 12.72 4.27
CA ASP A 84 6.24 12.64 3.32
C ASP A 84 4.86 12.77 4.00
N ASN A 85 4.65 12.06 5.08
CA ASN A 85 3.35 11.85 5.69
C ASN A 85 2.98 12.97 6.70
N GLY A 86 2.13 13.88 6.33
CA GLY A 86 1.64 14.97 7.16
C GLY A 86 2.00 16.36 6.65
N VAL A 87 2.93 16.47 5.70
CA VAL A 87 3.34 17.76 5.09
C VAL A 87 3.03 17.84 3.60
N GLY A 88 2.22 16.91 3.09
CA GLY A 88 1.80 16.86 1.70
C GLY A 88 0.90 18.02 1.27
N PRO A 89 0.63 18.14 -0.05
CA PRO A 89 -0.16 19.24 -0.63
C PRO A 89 -1.59 19.37 -0.13
N GLY A 90 -2.12 18.37 0.58
CA GLY A 90 -3.48 18.38 1.14
C GLY A 90 -3.71 19.34 2.29
N SER A 91 -2.66 19.95 2.86
CA SER A 91 -2.76 20.89 3.98
C SER A 91 -2.52 22.34 3.53
N TYR A 92 -1.33 22.86 3.68
CA TYR A 92 -1.00 24.27 3.42
C TYR A 92 -1.12 24.66 1.94
N THR A 93 -0.82 23.77 1.01
CA THR A 93 -0.98 24.03 -0.42
C THR A 93 -2.46 24.17 -0.79
N GLN A 94 -3.33 23.32 -0.23
CA GLN A 94 -4.78 23.45 -0.39
C GLN A 94 -5.31 24.73 0.26
N ALA A 95 -4.84 25.05 1.46
CA ALA A 95 -5.23 26.28 2.16
C ALA A 95 -4.86 27.53 1.35
N LEU A 96 -3.69 27.58 0.74
CA LEU A 96 -3.25 28.68 -0.11
C LEU A 96 -4.10 28.79 -1.41
N PHE A 97 -4.44 27.65 -2.01
CA PHE A 97 -5.36 27.61 -3.14
C PHE A 97 -6.75 28.15 -2.76
N GLN A 98 -7.31 27.72 -1.62
CA GLN A 98 -8.59 28.23 -1.12
C GLN A 98 -8.52 29.71 -0.77
N TRP A 99 -7.43 30.20 -0.19
CA TRP A 99 -7.21 31.62 0.05
C TRP A 99 -7.26 32.42 -1.26
N ALA A 100 -6.60 31.96 -2.31
CA ALA A 100 -6.62 32.63 -3.61
C ALA A 100 -8.04 32.64 -4.21
N LEU A 101 -8.79 31.54 -4.10
CA LEU A 101 -10.18 31.47 -4.55
C LEU A 101 -11.10 32.45 -3.78
N ASN A 102 -11.00 32.45 -2.45
CA ASN A 102 -11.81 33.36 -1.62
C ASN A 102 -11.49 34.83 -1.91
N GLY A 103 -10.21 35.16 -2.10
CA GLY A 103 -9.80 36.52 -2.41
C GLY A 103 -10.18 36.98 -3.82
N ALA A 104 -10.36 36.06 -4.79
CA ALA A 104 -10.83 36.35 -6.14
C ALA A 104 -12.35 36.30 -6.27
N GLY A 105 -13.04 35.73 -5.28
CA GLY A 105 -14.49 35.56 -5.27
C GLY A 105 -15.27 36.76 -4.76
N TRP A 106 -16.60 36.73 -4.91
CA TRP A 106 -17.52 37.70 -4.38
C TRP A 106 -18.83 37.03 -3.93
N GLN A 107 -19.62 37.76 -3.15
CA GLN A 107 -20.94 37.31 -2.70
C GLN A 107 -21.94 37.34 -3.87
N PRO A 108 -22.67 36.25 -4.15
CA PRO A 108 -23.66 36.23 -5.23
C PRO A 108 -24.82 37.21 -4.96
N GLY A 109 -25.35 37.81 -6.03
CA GLY A 109 -26.50 38.72 -5.93
C GLY A 109 -26.18 40.11 -5.39
N THR A 110 -24.90 40.46 -5.12
CA THR A 110 -24.53 41.80 -4.67
C THR A 110 -24.05 42.69 -5.81
N ASN A 111 -24.61 43.91 -5.86
CA ASN A 111 -24.18 44.94 -6.79
C ASN A 111 -24.01 46.28 -6.03
N PRO A 112 -22.80 46.84 -5.85
CA PRO A 112 -21.51 46.36 -6.35
C PRO A 112 -21.06 45.04 -5.67
N ARG A 113 -20.15 44.30 -6.30
CA ARG A 113 -19.60 43.02 -5.82
C ARG A 113 -18.97 43.21 -4.44
N LYS A 114 -19.52 42.55 -3.43
CA LYS A 114 -18.95 42.53 -2.08
C LYS A 114 -17.91 41.40 -1.96
N PRO A 115 -16.78 41.59 -1.28
CA PRO A 115 -15.80 40.54 -1.03
C PRO A 115 -16.43 39.37 -0.25
N CYS A 116 -15.81 38.20 -0.36
CA CYS A 116 -16.20 37.01 0.38
C CYS A 116 -16.16 37.25 1.89
N SER A 117 -17.14 36.71 2.61
CA SER A 117 -17.18 36.64 4.07
C SER A 117 -17.28 35.16 4.49
N ASN A 118 -16.76 34.81 5.66
CA ASN A 118 -16.84 33.44 6.18
C ASN A 118 -18.28 32.95 6.43
N SER A 119 -19.24 33.89 6.52
CA SER A 119 -20.66 33.60 6.78
C SER A 119 -21.55 33.56 5.55
N SER A 120 -21.04 33.85 4.36
CA SER A 120 -21.84 33.90 3.14
C SER A 120 -21.22 33.08 2.01
N PRO A 121 -22.08 32.45 1.15
CA PRO A 121 -21.57 31.71 0.00
C PRO A 121 -20.76 32.62 -0.92
N CYS A 122 -19.64 32.12 -1.44
CA CYS A 122 -18.77 32.83 -2.36
C CYS A 122 -18.76 32.17 -3.72
N VAL A 123 -18.72 33.02 -4.77
CA VAL A 123 -18.63 32.55 -6.15
C VAL A 123 -17.41 33.15 -6.84
N VAL A 124 -16.83 32.38 -7.76
CA VAL A 124 -15.71 32.78 -8.63
C VAL A 124 -16.10 32.64 -10.10
N PRO A 125 -15.46 33.37 -11.03
CA PRO A 125 -15.68 33.17 -12.45
C PRO A 125 -15.18 31.79 -12.87
N TRP A 126 -16.00 31.05 -13.64
CA TRP A 126 -15.67 29.70 -14.10
C TRP A 126 -16.31 29.40 -15.45
N ALA A 127 -15.47 29.13 -16.47
CA ALA A 127 -15.91 28.67 -17.80
C ALA A 127 -17.13 29.45 -18.40
N GLY A 128 -17.08 30.78 -18.39
CA GLY A 128 -18.15 31.63 -18.92
C GLY A 128 -19.33 31.88 -17.99
N GLY A 129 -19.30 31.29 -16.75
CA GLY A 129 -20.31 31.51 -15.71
C GLY A 129 -19.68 31.77 -14.35
N THR A 130 -20.42 31.48 -13.29
CA THR A 130 -19.96 31.57 -11.91
C THR A 130 -20.19 30.24 -11.19
N ARG A 131 -19.22 29.83 -10.32
CA ARG A 131 -19.38 28.67 -9.46
C ARG A 131 -18.99 29.01 -8.03
N SER A 132 -19.55 28.28 -7.07
CA SER A 132 -19.16 28.43 -5.68
C SER A 132 -17.71 27.99 -5.47
N VAL A 133 -17.00 28.65 -4.56
CA VAL A 133 -15.62 28.32 -4.18
C VAL A 133 -15.52 26.86 -3.77
N SER A 134 -16.46 26.36 -2.96
CA SER A 134 -16.51 24.96 -2.53
C SER A 134 -16.63 23.99 -3.72
N SER A 135 -17.46 24.31 -4.72
CA SER A 135 -17.56 23.48 -5.94
C SER A 135 -16.25 23.44 -6.73
N VAL A 136 -15.51 24.55 -6.80
CA VAL A 136 -14.21 24.58 -7.50
C VAL A 136 -13.18 23.72 -6.78
N VAL A 137 -13.14 23.76 -5.44
CA VAL A 137 -12.26 22.88 -4.64
C VAL A 137 -12.61 21.41 -4.83
N LEU A 138 -13.92 21.08 -4.83
CA LEU A 138 -14.37 19.69 -5.09
C LEU A 138 -14.00 19.22 -6.49
N ILE A 139 -14.13 20.07 -7.50
CA ILE A 139 -13.71 19.77 -8.88
C ILE A 139 -12.18 19.53 -8.92
N ALA A 140 -11.39 20.38 -8.27
CA ALA A 140 -9.93 20.20 -8.19
C ALA A 140 -9.57 18.85 -7.55
N ASN A 141 -10.19 18.49 -6.43
CA ASN A 141 -9.98 17.21 -5.77
C ASN A 141 -10.42 16.02 -6.65
N GLY A 142 -11.56 16.13 -7.32
CA GLY A 142 -12.01 15.12 -8.28
C GLY A 142 -11.04 14.91 -9.43
N LEU A 143 -10.47 16.00 -9.98
CA LEU A 143 -9.42 15.92 -10.99
C LEU A 143 -8.14 15.26 -10.44
N CYS A 144 -7.74 15.56 -9.20
CA CYS A 144 -6.61 14.91 -8.56
C CYS A 144 -6.81 13.39 -8.55
N PHE A 145 -7.96 12.90 -8.11
CA PHE A 145 -8.24 11.45 -8.05
C PHE A 145 -8.30 10.81 -9.43
N ALA A 146 -8.89 11.49 -10.42
CA ALA A 146 -8.94 10.99 -11.79
C ALA A 146 -7.53 10.84 -12.38
N PHE A 147 -6.67 11.85 -12.26
CA PHE A 147 -5.29 11.78 -12.75
C PHE A 147 -4.44 10.77 -11.97
N MET A 148 -4.59 10.66 -10.64
CA MET A 148 -3.93 9.61 -9.87
C MET A 148 -4.30 8.22 -10.37
N THR A 149 -5.58 7.98 -10.63
CA THR A 149 -6.06 6.69 -11.16
C THR A 149 -5.39 6.37 -12.49
N VAL A 150 -5.27 7.36 -13.40
CA VAL A 150 -4.56 7.18 -14.66
C VAL A 150 -3.08 6.82 -14.43
N ILE A 151 -2.39 7.49 -13.50
CA ILE A 151 -1.00 7.18 -13.16
C ILE A 151 -0.87 5.77 -12.59
N PHE A 152 -1.77 5.35 -11.72
CA PHE A 152 -1.75 4.01 -11.12
C PHE A 152 -1.99 2.92 -12.15
N VAL A 153 -2.93 3.13 -13.06
CA VAL A 153 -3.20 2.21 -14.17
C VAL A 153 -2.00 2.09 -15.12
N TRP A 154 -1.37 3.22 -15.46
CA TRP A 154 -0.27 3.24 -16.42
C TRP A 154 1.05 2.75 -15.84
N PHE A 155 1.43 3.28 -14.68
CA PHE A 155 2.76 3.09 -14.11
C PHE A 155 2.81 2.07 -12.99
N GLY A 156 1.67 1.68 -12.40
CA GLY A 156 1.63 0.72 -11.30
C GLY A 156 2.40 -0.56 -11.61
N SER A 157 2.01 -1.24 -12.68
CA SER A 157 2.70 -2.46 -13.09
C SER A 157 4.05 -2.20 -13.79
N ALA A 158 4.21 -1.07 -14.49
CA ALA A 158 5.48 -0.72 -15.12
C ALA A 158 6.61 -0.52 -14.09
N ALA A 159 6.25 -0.08 -12.87
CA ALA A 159 7.20 0.14 -11.78
C ALA A 159 7.82 -1.15 -11.22
N ASP A 160 7.22 -2.32 -11.51
CA ASP A 160 7.78 -3.62 -11.11
C ASP A 160 8.93 -4.09 -12.01
N TYR A 161 9.15 -3.43 -13.17
CA TYR A 161 10.17 -3.82 -14.13
C TYR A 161 11.45 -2.98 -14.04
N GLY A 162 12.60 -3.65 -14.08
CA GLY A 162 13.90 -3.01 -14.09
C GLY A 162 14.12 -2.06 -12.90
N SER A 163 14.67 -0.88 -13.17
CA SER A 163 14.87 0.19 -12.17
C SER A 163 13.85 1.33 -12.31
N PHE A 164 12.78 1.14 -13.11
CA PHE A 164 11.83 2.20 -13.44
C PHE A 164 11.11 2.74 -12.21
N GLY A 165 10.66 1.88 -11.28
CA GLY A 165 9.96 2.29 -10.07
C GLY A 165 10.76 3.26 -9.19
N ARG A 166 12.09 3.05 -9.08
CA ARG A 166 12.97 3.96 -8.35
C ARG A 166 13.02 5.36 -8.98
N TRP A 167 13.19 5.42 -10.30
CA TRP A 167 13.25 6.68 -11.03
C TRP A 167 11.90 7.38 -11.04
N LEU A 168 10.81 6.62 -11.17
CA LEU A 168 9.45 7.15 -11.11
C LEU A 168 9.19 7.82 -9.75
N LEU A 169 9.54 7.16 -8.65
CA LEU A 169 9.39 7.72 -7.29
C LEU A 169 10.21 9.00 -7.13
N LEU A 170 11.47 9.02 -7.60
CA LEU A 170 12.33 10.20 -7.55
C LEU A 170 11.72 11.37 -8.32
N VAL A 171 11.31 11.15 -9.57
CA VAL A 171 10.74 12.20 -10.43
C VAL A 171 9.46 12.78 -9.83
N LEU A 172 8.55 11.91 -9.37
CA LEU A 172 7.29 12.35 -8.73
C LEU A 172 7.55 13.15 -7.45
N THR A 173 8.52 12.72 -6.64
CA THR A 173 8.92 13.43 -5.41
C THR A 173 9.46 14.82 -5.73
N VAL A 174 10.38 14.92 -6.70
CA VAL A 174 10.96 16.21 -7.11
C VAL A 174 9.90 17.14 -7.70
N ILE A 175 9.00 16.63 -8.53
CA ILE A 175 7.86 17.41 -9.05
C ILE A 175 7.02 17.97 -7.89
N CYS A 176 6.70 17.13 -6.91
CA CYS A 176 5.91 17.55 -5.74
C CYS A 176 6.64 18.66 -4.95
N TRP A 177 7.92 18.49 -4.64
CA TRP A 177 8.73 19.49 -3.93
C TRP A 177 8.80 20.83 -4.67
N CYS A 178 9.08 20.78 -5.98
CA CYS A 178 9.17 21.99 -6.82
C CYS A 178 7.84 22.74 -6.88
N LEU A 179 6.72 22.02 -7.03
CA LEU A 179 5.40 22.65 -7.12
C LEU A 179 4.94 23.22 -5.78
N GLN A 180 5.25 22.57 -4.66
CA GLN A 180 4.96 23.13 -3.34
C GLN A 180 5.74 24.43 -3.10
N TYR A 181 7.03 24.50 -3.47
CA TYR A 181 7.77 25.77 -3.43
C TYR A 181 7.21 26.77 -4.45
N GLY A 182 6.80 26.32 -5.64
CA GLY A 182 6.17 27.16 -6.67
C GLY A 182 4.89 27.85 -6.17
N MET A 183 4.12 27.18 -5.29
CA MET A 183 2.92 27.78 -4.68
C MET A 183 3.21 29.06 -3.89
N MET A 184 4.41 29.24 -3.38
CA MET A 184 4.82 30.47 -2.68
C MET A 184 4.88 31.69 -3.60
N ALA A 185 4.92 31.51 -4.93
CA ALA A 185 4.84 32.59 -5.92
C ALA A 185 3.41 33.15 -6.08
N ILE A 186 2.40 32.48 -5.55
CA ILE A 186 1.01 32.94 -5.55
C ILE A 186 0.83 34.03 -4.50
N LYS A 187 0.90 35.28 -4.93
CA LYS A 187 0.77 36.47 -4.08
C LYS A 187 -0.53 37.24 -4.27
N ARG A 188 -1.21 37.02 -5.39
CA ARG A 188 -2.44 37.73 -5.76
C ARG A 188 -3.61 36.76 -5.92
N PRO A 189 -4.79 37.08 -5.39
CA PRO A 189 -5.97 36.25 -5.56
C PRO A 189 -6.32 35.95 -7.04
N THR A 190 -6.02 36.87 -7.95
CA THR A 190 -6.27 36.70 -9.39
C THR A 190 -5.48 35.52 -10.01
N GLN A 191 -4.43 35.02 -9.32
CA GLN A 191 -3.64 33.88 -9.75
C GLN A 191 -4.23 32.53 -9.36
N TRP A 192 -5.48 32.48 -8.87
CA TRP A 192 -6.14 31.24 -8.46
C TRP A 192 -6.15 30.12 -9.53
N PRO A 193 -6.22 30.38 -10.87
CA PRO A 193 -6.15 29.30 -11.85
C PRO A 193 -4.77 28.62 -11.88
N ALA A 194 -3.68 29.41 -11.73
CA ALA A 194 -2.33 28.88 -11.61
C ALA A 194 -2.16 28.10 -10.29
N ALA A 195 -2.72 28.60 -9.19
CA ALA A 195 -2.73 27.90 -7.91
C ALA A 195 -3.46 26.55 -8.01
N MET A 196 -4.60 26.50 -8.72
CA MET A 196 -5.33 25.25 -8.97
C MET A 196 -4.48 24.25 -9.76
N GLY A 197 -3.84 24.70 -10.85
CA GLY A 197 -2.98 23.83 -11.66
C GLY A 197 -1.80 23.26 -10.86
N MET A 198 -1.10 24.08 -10.09
CA MET A 198 -0.02 23.65 -9.21
C MET A 198 -0.50 22.72 -8.10
N TYR A 199 -1.65 23.04 -7.46
CA TYR A 199 -2.25 22.20 -6.43
C TYR A 199 -2.60 20.81 -6.98
N VAL A 200 -3.33 20.74 -8.10
CA VAL A 200 -3.73 19.46 -8.71
C VAL A 200 -2.50 18.63 -9.06
N THR A 201 -1.51 19.23 -9.74
CA THR A 201 -0.32 18.48 -10.15
C THR A 201 0.52 18.03 -8.95
N ALA A 202 0.71 18.88 -7.93
CA ALA A 202 1.42 18.53 -6.71
C ALA A 202 0.71 17.40 -5.94
N TYR A 203 -0.62 17.48 -5.83
CA TYR A 203 -1.42 16.49 -5.11
C TYR A 203 -1.44 15.13 -5.82
N VAL A 204 -1.49 15.14 -7.16
CA VAL A 204 -1.38 13.93 -7.99
C VAL A 204 0.00 13.28 -7.82
N ALA A 205 1.07 14.07 -7.92
CA ALA A 205 2.44 13.56 -7.71
C ALA A 205 2.60 12.98 -6.30
N TYR A 206 2.13 13.69 -5.28
CA TYR A 206 2.14 13.25 -3.88
C TYR A 206 1.37 11.93 -3.67
N GLY A 207 0.14 11.84 -4.18
CA GLY A 207 -0.65 10.61 -4.05
C GLY A 207 0.01 9.42 -4.74
N ALA A 208 0.74 9.66 -5.83
CA ALA A 208 1.52 8.62 -6.50
C ALA A 208 2.78 8.23 -5.69
N THR A 209 3.48 9.19 -5.08
CA THR A 209 4.63 8.86 -4.21
C THR A 209 4.23 7.96 -3.06
N LEU A 210 3.10 8.20 -2.41
CA LEU A 210 2.60 7.38 -1.29
C LEU A 210 2.44 5.90 -1.69
N VAL A 211 1.94 5.63 -2.89
CA VAL A 211 1.69 4.27 -3.38
C VAL A 211 3.01 3.57 -3.75
N PHE A 212 3.83 4.23 -4.58
CA PHE A 212 5.09 3.62 -5.03
C PHE A 212 6.12 3.49 -3.91
N TYR A 213 6.09 4.37 -2.94
CA TYR A 213 6.90 4.26 -1.75
C TYR A 213 6.43 3.12 -0.84
N ALA A 214 5.11 3.01 -0.60
CA ALA A 214 4.56 1.91 0.17
C ALA A 214 4.89 0.53 -0.46
N ALA A 215 4.92 0.42 -1.78
CA ALA A 215 5.29 -0.82 -2.47
C ALA A 215 6.73 -1.31 -2.21
N VAL A 216 7.58 -0.49 -1.59
CA VAL A 216 8.97 -0.84 -1.28
C VAL A 216 9.10 -1.64 0.01
N PHE A 217 8.27 -1.40 1.04
CA PHE A 217 8.48 -2.01 2.35
C PHE A 217 8.42 -3.54 2.36
N PRO A 218 7.59 -4.24 1.56
CA PRO A 218 7.60 -5.69 1.53
C PRO A 218 8.94 -6.25 1.01
N ARG A 219 9.57 -5.56 0.06
CA ARG A 219 10.91 -5.92 -0.43
C ARG A 219 11.96 -5.70 0.65
N LEU A 220 11.91 -4.58 1.37
CA LEU A 220 12.83 -4.32 2.48
C LEU A 220 12.73 -5.41 3.55
N ALA A 221 11.52 -5.81 3.93
CA ALA A 221 11.27 -6.87 4.91
C ALA A 221 11.85 -8.21 4.43
N ARG A 222 11.59 -8.59 3.19
CA ARG A 222 12.05 -9.86 2.60
C ARG A 222 13.57 -10.00 2.57
N TYR A 223 14.31 -8.90 2.35
CA TYR A 223 15.77 -8.91 2.29
C TYR A 223 16.44 -8.51 3.62
N MET A 224 15.71 -8.51 4.75
CA MET A 224 16.32 -8.36 6.07
C MET A 224 17.21 -9.57 6.42
N PRO A 225 18.36 -9.37 7.08
CA PRO A 225 19.31 -10.46 7.34
C PRO A 225 18.70 -11.65 8.06
N HIS A 226 17.86 -11.44 9.07
CA HIS A 226 17.19 -12.52 9.82
C HIS A 226 16.10 -13.23 9.00
N VAL A 227 15.41 -12.53 8.08
CA VAL A 227 14.44 -13.16 7.17
C VAL A 227 15.15 -13.97 6.10
N GLN A 228 16.31 -13.49 5.61
CA GLN A 228 17.15 -14.26 4.69
C GLN A 228 17.69 -15.53 5.36
N LYS A 229 18.12 -15.45 6.64
CA LYS A 229 18.50 -16.63 7.41
C LYS A 229 17.34 -17.62 7.57
N ALA A 230 16.16 -17.14 7.94
CA ALA A 230 14.96 -18.00 8.01
C ALA A 230 14.63 -18.64 6.65
N ARG A 231 14.93 -17.96 5.54
CA ARG A 231 14.80 -18.54 4.19
C ARG A 231 15.81 -19.67 3.93
N GLU A 232 17.04 -19.54 4.42
CA GLU A 232 18.06 -20.60 4.37
C GLU A 232 17.66 -21.77 5.26
N ASP A 233 17.18 -21.50 6.48
CA ASP A 233 16.69 -22.52 7.42
C ASP A 233 15.50 -23.30 6.81
N LEU A 234 14.60 -22.62 6.07
CA LEU A 234 13.52 -23.26 5.31
C LEU A 234 14.05 -24.17 4.19
N LYS A 235 15.07 -23.73 3.44
CA LYS A 235 15.69 -24.54 2.38
C LYS A 235 16.39 -25.79 2.94
N ASN A 236 16.99 -25.65 4.12
CA ASN A 236 17.64 -26.74 4.81
C ASN A 236 16.65 -27.70 5.51
N GLY A 237 15.35 -27.34 5.54
CA GLY A 237 14.32 -28.12 6.22
C GLY A 237 14.31 -27.98 7.74
N GLU A 238 15.00 -26.97 8.29
CA GLU A 238 15.06 -26.70 9.73
C GLU A 238 13.77 -26.04 10.26
N ILE A 239 13.09 -25.26 9.41
CA ILE A 239 11.78 -24.67 9.71
C ILE A 239 10.78 -25.02 8.61
N ASN A 240 9.49 -24.94 8.94
CA ASN A 240 8.42 -25.17 7.97
C ASN A 240 8.00 -23.86 7.27
N GLN A 241 7.18 -23.98 6.21
CA GLN A 241 6.71 -22.83 5.42
C GLN A 241 5.87 -21.85 6.27
N GLU A 242 5.08 -22.35 7.22
CA GLU A 242 4.24 -21.52 8.09
C GLU A 242 5.09 -20.66 9.03
N GLU A 243 6.17 -21.21 9.55
CA GLU A 243 7.12 -20.50 10.42
C GLU A 243 7.87 -19.40 9.64
N TYR A 244 8.34 -19.70 8.42
CA TYR A 244 8.94 -18.70 7.55
C TYR A 244 7.97 -17.55 7.25
N ASP A 245 6.73 -17.87 6.85
CA ASP A 245 5.70 -16.88 6.56
C ASP A 245 5.36 -16.02 7.78
N ALA A 246 5.38 -16.60 8.98
CA ALA A 246 5.17 -15.87 10.22
C ALA A 246 6.32 -14.88 10.50
N ILE A 247 7.57 -15.27 10.29
CA ILE A 247 8.75 -14.40 10.48
C ILE A 247 8.71 -13.23 9.48
N GLU A 248 8.47 -13.51 8.20
CA GLU A 248 8.38 -12.47 7.17
C GLU A 248 7.22 -11.52 7.43
N SER A 249 6.05 -12.02 7.85
CA SER A 249 4.87 -11.22 8.20
C SER A 249 5.13 -10.30 9.39
N LEU A 250 5.77 -10.80 10.45
CA LEU A 250 6.13 -9.98 11.61
C LEU A 250 7.08 -8.84 11.23
N GLU A 251 8.06 -9.11 10.34
CA GLU A 251 8.97 -8.07 9.88
C GLU A 251 8.30 -7.02 9.00
N ARG A 252 7.38 -7.41 8.12
CA ARG A 252 6.54 -6.48 7.36
C ARG A 252 5.73 -5.56 8.29
N ASN A 253 5.11 -6.12 9.33
CA ASN A 253 4.39 -5.35 10.32
C ASN A 253 5.30 -4.41 11.11
N HIS A 254 6.50 -4.87 11.47
CA HIS A 254 7.51 -4.07 12.15
C HIS A 254 7.86 -2.82 11.33
N ILE A 255 8.24 -2.99 10.06
CA ILE A 255 8.60 -1.87 9.17
C ILE A 255 7.42 -0.92 8.96
N SER A 256 6.22 -1.45 8.73
CA SER A 256 5.02 -0.64 8.54
C SER A 256 4.68 0.17 9.79
N ASN A 257 4.64 -0.44 10.97
CA ASN A 257 4.28 0.24 12.22
C ASN A 257 5.32 1.31 12.62
N ILE A 258 6.62 1.04 12.48
CA ILE A 258 7.65 2.05 12.75
C ILE A 258 7.54 3.21 11.76
N GLY A 259 7.28 2.94 10.48
CA GLY A 259 7.01 3.96 9.49
C GLY A 259 5.88 4.90 9.95
N TYR A 260 4.73 4.36 10.33
CA TYR A 260 3.60 5.14 10.85
C TYR A 260 3.93 5.89 12.13
N LEU A 261 4.65 5.27 13.06
CA LEU A 261 5.08 5.93 14.29
C LEU A 261 5.94 7.18 14.00
N MET A 262 6.88 7.07 13.07
CA MET A 262 7.71 8.20 12.64
C MET A 262 6.90 9.33 12.04
N THR A 263 5.87 9.03 11.24
CA THR A 263 4.93 10.01 10.69
C THR A 263 4.24 10.85 11.77
N LEU A 264 3.76 10.19 12.80
CA LEU A 264 3.01 10.83 13.88
C LEU A 264 3.89 11.76 14.73
N LEU A 265 5.17 11.41 14.91
CA LEU A 265 6.13 12.26 15.61
C LEU A 265 6.31 13.63 14.96
N ILE A 266 6.20 13.72 13.64
CA ILE A 266 6.27 15.01 12.92
C ILE A 266 5.07 15.89 13.19
N ASN A 267 3.88 15.32 13.09
CA ASN A 267 2.67 16.08 13.34
C ASN A 267 2.76 16.78 14.70
N LEU A 268 3.37 16.10 15.68
CA LEU A 268 3.56 16.66 17.01
C LEU A 268 4.70 17.69 17.07
N SER A 269 5.84 17.44 16.43
CA SER A 269 7.05 18.26 16.59
C SER A 269 7.12 19.48 15.68
N VAL A 270 6.57 19.40 14.47
CA VAL A 270 6.68 20.46 13.43
C VAL A 270 5.40 21.27 13.31
N LEU A 271 4.24 20.60 13.26
CA LEU A 271 2.97 21.31 13.06
C LEU A 271 2.52 22.08 14.30
N LEU A 272 2.84 21.59 15.49
CA LEU A 272 2.43 22.22 16.75
C LEU A 272 3.05 23.61 16.97
N PRO A 273 4.36 23.83 16.80
CA PRO A 273 4.95 25.16 16.89
C PRO A 273 4.46 26.13 15.80
N LEU A 274 4.16 25.64 14.60
CA LEU A 274 3.69 26.46 13.48
C LEU A 274 2.26 26.97 13.69
N GLN A 275 1.41 26.22 14.38
CA GLN A 275 0.03 26.62 14.66
C GLN A 275 -0.07 27.72 15.72
N HIS A 276 0.92 27.85 16.61
CA HIS A 276 0.96 28.89 17.64
C HIS A 276 1.43 30.26 17.13
N THR A 277 1.94 30.32 15.91
CA THR A 277 2.47 31.57 15.34
C THR A 277 1.54 32.05 14.25
N ASN A 278 1.23 33.38 14.24
CA ASN A 278 0.49 34.06 13.17
C ASN A 278 1.32 34.13 11.87
N TYR A 279 2.06 33.08 11.54
CA TYR A 279 2.83 33.03 10.31
C TYR A 279 1.92 32.85 9.09
N SER A 280 2.32 33.46 7.99
CA SER A 280 1.63 33.29 6.72
C SER A 280 1.68 31.82 6.29
N ASN A 281 0.63 31.33 5.62
CA ASN A 281 0.58 29.99 5.04
C ASN A 281 1.81 29.67 4.15
N ASN A 282 2.43 30.70 3.56
CA ASN A 282 3.64 30.56 2.75
C ASN A 282 4.86 30.11 3.57
N LEU A 283 5.06 30.69 4.78
CA LEU A 283 6.17 30.28 5.63
C LEU A 283 5.97 28.85 6.15
N ALA A 284 4.74 28.53 6.55
CA ALA A 284 4.40 27.17 6.98
C ALA A 284 4.65 26.14 5.86
N LEU A 285 4.23 26.46 4.63
CA LEU A 285 4.49 25.63 3.46
C LEU A 285 6.00 25.47 3.17
N CYS A 286 6.75 26.56 3.27
CA CYS A 286 8.21 26.51 3.08
C CYS A 286 8.89 25.60 4.11
N LEU A 287 8.57 25.75 5.39
CA LEU A 287 9.19 24.98 6.46
C LEU A 287 8.83 23.49 6.37
N THR A 288 7.57 23.17 6.14
CA THR A 288 7.12 21.79 6.03
C THR A 288 7.68 21.09 4.79
N ASN A 289 7.68 21.77 3.64
CA ASN A 289 8.28 21.20 2.42
C ASN A 289 9.81 21.04 2.55
N SER A 290 10.50 22.01 3.16
CA SER A 290 11.95 21.91 3.42
C SER A 290 12.26 20.74 4.36
N TYR A 291 11.43 20.51 5.35
CA TYR A 291 11.55 19.35 6.23
C TYR A 291 11.47 18.04 5.44
N TRP A 292 10.47 17.90 4.54
CA TRP A 292 10.37 16.72 3.70
C TRP A 292 11.56 16.57 2.75
N VAL A 293 12.04 17.67 2.13
CA VAL A 293 13.23 17.63 1.28
C VAL A 293 14.45 17.13 2.05
N ILE A 294 14.73 17.70 3.24
CA ILE A 294 15.90 17.34 4.05
C ILE A 294 15.86 15.88 4.47
N LEU A 295 14.72 15.36 4.88
CA LEU A 295 14.60 13.98 5.30
C LEU A 295 14.48 13.01 4.12
N GLY A 296 13.78 13.41 3.06
CA GLY A 296 13.49 12.55 1.91
C GLY A 296 14.69 12.29 1.01
N ILE A 297 15.65 13.22 0.95
CA ILE A 297 16.82 13.08 0.07
C ILE A 297 17.67 11.84 0.44
N TRP A 298 17.74 11.50 1.72
CA TRP A 298 18.54 10.37 2.20
C TRP A 298 18.08 9.03 1.66
N TRP A 299 16.77 8.87 1.40
CA TRP A 299 16.25 7.67 0.77
C TRP A 299 16.86 7.42 -0.60
N PHE A 300 16.92 8.45 -1.45
CA PHE A 300 17.45 8.32 -2.82
C PHE A 300 18.97 8.10 -2.84
N ILE A 301 19.69 8.52 -1.78
CA ILE A 301 21.12 8.30 -1.63
C ILE A 301 21.42 6.86 -1.16
N PHE A 302 20.72 6.38 -0.13
CA PHE A 302 21.04 5.11 0.54
C PHE A 302 20.23 3.92 0.04
N GLN A 303 19.19 4.14 -0.76
CA GLN A 303 18.43 3.06 -1.37
C GLN A 303 19.31 2.16 -2.24
N GLN A 304 19.37 0.88 -1.91
CA GLN A 304 20.08 -0.11 -2.72
C GLN A 304 19.34 -0.41 -4.03
N ARG A 305 20.10 -0.75 -5.06
CA ARG A 305 19.56 -1.08 -6.38
C ARG A 305 19.07 -2.53 -6.36
N ARG A 306 17.76 -2.70 -6.37
CA ARG A 306 17.08 -4.00 -6.54
C ARG A 306 16.25 -3.95 -7.82
N PRO A 307 16.88 -4.19 -8.99
CA PRO A 307 16.17 -4.15 -10.25
C PRO A 307 15.14 -5.28 -10.32
N GLY A 308 13.95 -4.94 -10.78
CA GLY A 308 12.94 -5.94 -11.13
C GLY A 308 13.30 -6.68 -12.43
N PRO A 309 12.44 -7.63 -12.88
CA PRO A 309 12.66 -8.37 -14.12
C PRO A 309 12.74 -7.44 -15.33
N LYS A 310 13.40 -7.89 -16.41
CA LYS A 310 13.48 -7.13 -17.67
C LYS A 310 12.10 -7.02 -18.30
N VAL A 311 11.84 -5.91 -18.99
CA VAL A 311 10.61 -5.72 -19.76
C VAL A 311 10.55 -6.77 -20.87
N PRO A 312 9.42 -7.50 -21.06
CA PRO A 312 9.27 -8.49 -22.13
C PRO A 312 9.50 -7.86 -23.50
N LYS A 313 10.14 -8.62 -24.41
CA LYS A 313 10.40 -8.18 -25.78
C LYS A 313 9.09 -7.80 -26.48
N GLY A 314 9.06 -6.65 -27.16
CA GLY A 314 7.86 -6.12 -27.82
C GLY A 314 6.89 -5.35 -26.93
N SER A 315 7.26 -5.07 -25.68
CA SER A 315 6.51 -4.19 -24.77
C SER A 315 7.37 -3.03 -24.29
N ASN A 316 6.76 -1.86 -24.14
CA ASN A 316 7.39 -0.66 -23.59
C ASN A 316 6.81 -0.36 -22.20
N TYR A 317 7.50 0.43 -21.38
CA TYR A 317 7.00 0.85 -20.04
C TYR A 317 5.61 1.49 -20.09
N ALA A 318 5.25 2.18 -21.17
CA ALA A 318 3.92 2.78 -21.33
C ALA A 318 2.80 1.76 -21.63
N THR A 319 3.11 0.66 -22.32
CA THR A 319 2.12 -0.34 -22.73
C THR A 319 2.00 -1.50 -21.74
N ILE A 320 3.10 -1.81 -21.04
CA ILE A 320 3.16 -2.97 -20.14
C ILE A 320 2.27 -2.76 -18.92
N GLY A 321 2.16 -1.52 -18.41
CA GLY A 321 1.30 -1.19 -17.28
C GLY A 321 -0.14 -1.59 -17.55
N PHE A 322 -0.68 -1.15 -18.68
CA PHE A 322 -2.05 -1.44 -19.07
C PHE A 322 -2.29 -2.93 -19.33
N LYS A 323 -1.36 -3.58 -20.05
CA LYS A 323 -1.47 -5.02 -20.36
C LYS A 323 -1.49 -5.87 -19.09
N GLN A 324 -0.61 -5.61 -18.15
CA GLN A 324 -0.51 -6.37 -16.90
C GLN A 324 -1.70 -6.12 -15.97
N LEU A 325 -2.16 -4.88 -15.88
CA LEU A 325 -3.36 -4.56 -15.09
C LEU A 325 -4.60 -5.25 -15.69
N TRP A 326 -4.79 -5.17 -17.01
CA TRP A 326 -5.88 -5.87 -17.69
C TRP A 326 -5.84 -7.36 -17.44
N LEU A 327 -4.64 -7.93 -17.49
CA LEU A 327 -4.41 -9.33 -17.23
C LEU A 327 -4.71 -9.72 -15.77
N ALA A 328 -4.28 -8.92 -14.81
CA ALA A 328 -4.61 -9.13 -13.39
C ALA A 328 -6.13 -9.06 -13.14
N LEU A 329 -6.82 -8.11 -13.78
CA LEU A 329 -8.28 -8.00 -13.69
C LEU A 329 -8.99 -9.19 -14.35
N ARG A 330 -8.46 -9.71 -15.46
CA ARG A 330 -9.00 -10.92 -16.11
C ARG A 330 -8.81 -12.16 -15.23
N GLU A 331 -7.74 -12.20 -14.46
CA GLU A 331 -7.39 -13.32 -13.58
C GLU A 331 -7.85 -13.11 -12.12
N VAL A 332 -8.86 -12.28 -11.89
CA VAL A 332 -9.52 -12.11 -10.56
C VAL A 332 -9.91 -13.46 -9.94
N ARG A 333 -10.31 -14.43 -10.80
CA ARG A 333 -10.67 -15.78 -10.36
C ARG A 333 -9.49 -16.59 -9.83
N SER A 334 -8.27 -16.25 -10.20
CA SER A 334 -7.03 -16.89 -9.73
C SER A 334 -6.55 -16.33 -8.39
N LEU A 335 -7.05 -15.15 -7.99
CA LEU A 335 -6.66 -14.45 -6.75
C LEU A 335 -7.91 -14.02 -5.93
N PRO A 336 -8.84 -14.93 -5.61
CA PRO A 336 -10.13 -14.57 -5.03
C PRO A 336 -9.98 -13.89 -3.66
N GLN A 337 -9.00 -14.31 -2.85
CA GLN A 337 -8.78 -13.76 -1.51
C GLN A 337 -8.27 -12.33 -1.55
N THR A 338 -7.38 -12.00 -2.49
CA THR A 338 -6.83 -10.64 -2.68
C THR A 338 -7.92 -9.68 -3.13
N PHE A 339 -8.75 -10.07 -4.09
CA PHE A 339 -9.84 -9.21 -4.56
C PHE A 339 -10.99 -9.10 -3.56
N LEU A 340 -11.29 -10.16 -2.80
CA LEU A 340 -12.23 -10.09 -1.67
C LEU A 340 -11.73 -9.06 -0.64
N TYR A 341 -10.43 -9.09 -0.34
CA TYR A 341 -9.83 -8.09 0.55
C TYR A 341 -9.95 -6.67 -0.01
N PHE A 342 -9.73 -6.45 -1.30
CA PHE A 342 -9.90 -5.12 -1.91
C PHE A 342 -11.33 -4.61 -1.81
N VAL A 343 -12.33 -5.45 -2.02
CA VAL A 343 -13.74 -5.09 -1.83
C VAL A 343 -14.03 -4.76 -0.37
N ALA A 344 -13.57 -5.59 0.55
CA ALA A 344 -13.73 -5.37 1.98
C ALA A 344 -13.05 -4.06 2.44
N TYR A 345 -11.83 -3.82 1.98
CA TYR A 345 -11.09 -2.60 2.27
C TYR A 345 -11.75 -1.36 1.66
N PHE A 346 -12.30 -1.46 0.44
CA PHE A 346 -13.07 -0.38 -0.19
C PHE A 346 -14.22 0.08 0.70
N LEU A 347 -15.04 -0.86 1.18
CA LEU A 347 -16.17 -0.55 2.06
C LEU A 347 -15.70 0.03 3.40
N LEU A 348 -14.64 -0.52 3.97
CA LEU A 348 -14.09 -0.07 5.25
C LEU A 348 -13.48 1.32 5.15
N ALA A 349 -12.69 1.58 4.12
CA ALA A 349 -12.08 2.88 3.86
C ALA A 349 -13.14 3.95 3.59
N ASP A 350 -14.19 3.62 2.84
CA ASP A 350 -15.33 4.51 2.59
C ASP A 350 -16.03 4.89 3.89
N GLY A 351 -16.39 3.88 4.70
CA GLY A 351 -17.05 4.10 5.98
C GLY A 351 -16.23 4.95 6.95
N LEU A 352 -14.94 4.65 7.14
CA LEU A 352 -14.09 5.36 8.10
C LEU A 352 -13.71 6.77 7.64
N ASN A 353 -13.33 6.95 6.37
CA ASN A 353 -12.97 8.28 5.83
C ASN A 353 -14.18 9.22 5.81
N THR A 354 -15.36 8.68 5.43
CA THR A 354 -16.60 9.47 5.39
C THR A 354 -17.08 9.80 6.80
N THR A 355 -16.89 8.90 7.78
CA THR A 355 -17.17 9.19 9.20
C THR A 355 -16.35 10.39 9.66
N GLY A 356 -15.04 10.41 9.40
CA GLY A 356 -14.18 11.56 9.75
C GLY A 356 -14.66 12.87 9.10
N THR A 357 -15.07 12.81 7.84
CA THR A 357 -15.62 13.97 7.11
C THR A 357 -16.93 14.46 7.74
N LEU A 358 -17.86 13.55 8.03
CA LEU A 358 -19.16 13.88 8.63
C LEU A 358 -18.98 14.48 10.03
N VAL A 359 -18.08 13.91 10.83
CA VAL A 359 -17.71 14.44 12.16
C VAL A 359 -17.21 15.88 12.03
N SER A 360 -16.29 16.15 11.10
CA SER A 360 -15.73 17.49 10.89
C SER A 360 -16.81 18.49 10.49
N ILE A 361 -17.80 18.09 9.67
CA ILE A 361 -18.95 18.93 9.29
C ILE A 361 -19.79 19.26 10.52
N ILE A 362 -20.10 18.29 11.36
CA ILE A 362 -20.92 18.50 12.56
C ILE A 362 -20.17 19.35 13.58
N GLN A 363 -18.86 19.13 13.77
CA GLN A 363 -18.02 19.97 14.62
C GLN A 363 -18.07 21.44 14.22
N ASN A 364 -17.97 21.73 12.93
CA ASN A 364 -18.02 23.08 12.40
C ASN A 364 -19.41 23.73 12.52
N ASN A 365 -20.49 22.94 12.44
CA ASN A 365 -21.86 23.45 12.43
C ASN A 365 -22.45 23.61 13.84
N HIS A 366 -22.13 22.72 14.77
CA HIS A 366 -22.75 22.67 16.09
C HIS A 366 -21.90 23.26 17.21
N VAL A 367 -20.60 23.30 17.05
CA VAL A 367 -19.67 23.81 18.09
C VAL A 367 -18.71 24.78 17.43
N SER A 368 -18.83 26.05 17.77
CA SER A 368 -17.86 27.07 17.36
C SER A 368 -16.56 26.91 18.16
N PHE A 369 -15.80 25.86 17.87
CA PHE A 369 -14.49 25.67 18.48
C PHE A 369 -13.56 26.81 18.08
N SER A 370 -12.85 27.37 19.05
CA SER A 370 -11.73 28.25 18.75
C SER A 370 -10.63 27.48 18.02
N PHE A 371 -9.83 28.17 17.23
CA PHE A 371 -8.67 27.58 16.54
C PHE A 371 -7.76 26.80 17.50
N LEU A 372 -7.58 27.30 18.72
CA LEU A 372 -6.80 26.66 19.76
C LEU A 372 -7.39 25.31 20.21
N GLN A 373 -8.73 25.23 20.33
CA GLN A 373 -9.41 23.99 20.72
C GLN A 373 -9.29 22.91 19.62
N ILE A 374 -9.44 23.28 18.35
CA ILE A 374 -9.24 22.37 17.22
C ILE A 374 -7.79 21.86 17.21
N THR A 375 -6.83 22.72 17.52
CA THR A 375 -5.42 22.34 17.65
C THR A 375 -5.22 21.32 18.76
N TYR A 376 -5.79 21.55 19.96
CA TYR A 376 -5.70 20.58 21.07
C TYR A 376 -6.35 19.24 20.74
N LEU A 377 -7.47 19.23 20.02
CA LEU A 377 -8.10 17.99 19.54
C LEU A 377 -7.15 17.21 18.61
N GLY A 378 -6.52 17.89 17.66
CA GLY A 378 -5.55 17.27 16.74
C GLY A 378 -4.30 16.73 17.44
N ILE A 379 -3.79 17.47 18.45
CA ILE A 379 -2.65 17.03 19.28
C ILE A 379 -3.02 15.77 20.05
N THR A 380 -4.19 15.78 20.72
CA THR A 380 -4.68 14.63 21.49
C THR A 380 -4.82 13.40 20.58
N GLN A 381 -5.41 13.56 19.42
CA GLN A 381 -5.53 12.50 18.43
C GLN A 381 -4.16 11.94 18.01
N SER A 382 -3.19 12.82 17.71
CA SER A 382 -1.84 12.40 17.29
C SER A 382 -1.10 11.69 18.41
N ALA A 383 -1.17 12.18 19.64
CA ALA A 383 -0.55 11.55 20.81
C ALA A 383 -1.12 10.14 21.06
N CYS A 384 -2.45 10.00 21.01
CA CYS A 384 -3.12 8.71 21.12
C CYS A 384 -2.72 7.75 19.98
N SER A 385 -2.58 8.25 18.75
CA SER A 385 -2.14 7.46 17.61
C SER A 385 -0.72 6.93 17.75
N ILE A 386 0.20 7.73 18.30
CA ILE A 386 1.57 7.31 18.62
C ILE A 386 1.55 6.19 19.66
N ALA A 387 0.87 6.42 20.78
CA ALA A 387 0.79 5.46 21.88
C ALA A 387 0.16 4.14 21.43
N SER A 388 -0.91 4.20 20.62
CA SER A 388 -1.60 3.01 20.13
C SER A 388 -0.79 2.22 19.13
N THR A 389 -0.16 2.89 18.15
CA THR A 389 0.65 2.21 17.14
C THR A 389 1.81 1.46 17.79
N PHE A 390 2.47 2.09 18.78
CA PHE A 390 3.51 1.44 19.55
C PHE A 390 2.96 0.28 20.40
N GLY A 391 1.83 0.49 21.09
CA GLY A 391 1.18 -0.52 21.94
C GLY A 391 0.75 -1.75 21.14
N PHE A 392 0.07 -1.55 20.01
CA PHE A 392 -0.35 -2.65 19.13
C PHE A 392 0.84 -3.38 18.50
N TRP A 393 1.88 -2.65 18.08
CA TRP A 393 3.12 -3.27 17.60
C TRP A 393 3.79 -4.12 18.69
N TYR A 394 3.90 -3.60 19.92
CA TYR A 394 4.48 -4.32 21.05
C TYR A 394 3.68 -5.59 21.38
N ILE A 395 2.35 -5.50 21.45
CA ILE A 395 1.45 -6.64 21.69
C ILE A 395 1.62 -7.69 20.58
N GLN A 396 1.63 -7.26 19.32
CA GLN A 396 1.79 -8.17 18.19
C GLN A 396 3.14 -8.90 18.23
N ASN A 397 4.22 -8.18 18.50
CA ASN A 397 5.56 -8.75 18.52
C ASN A 397 5.77 -9.70 19.71
N HIS A 398 5.22 -9.34 20.87
CA HIS A 398 5.32 -10.16 22.10
C HIS A 398 4.52 -11.46 21.99
N PHE A 399 3.27 -11.37 21.54
CA PHE A 399 2.36 -12.51 21.42
C PHE A 399 2.41 -13.21 20.05
N LYS A 400 3.21 -12.72 19.11
CA LYS A 400 3.34 -13.22 17.72
C LYS A 400 1.97 -13.39 17.03
N ILE A 401 1.09 -12.40 17.20
CA ILE A 401 -0.28 -12.45 16.68
C ILE A 401 -0.26 -12.22 15.17
N ARG A 402 -1.00 -13.05 14.41
CA ARG A 402 -1.13 -12.92 12.94
C ARG A 402 -1.76 -11.57 12.56
N THR A 403 -1.29 -10.97 11.46
CA THR A 403 -1.74 -9.64 10.96
C THR A 403 -3.25 -9.53 10.83
N LYS A 404 -3.92 -10.54 10.27
CA LYS A 404 -5.39 -10.57 10.12
C LYS A 404 -6.10 -10.38 11.46
N ARG A 405 -5.65 -11.05 12.53
CA ARG A 405 -6.27 -10.93 13.86
C ARG A 405 -6.07 -9.53 14.43
N MET A 406 -4.88 -8.96 14.28
CA MET A 406 -4.62 -7.57 14.71
C MET A 406 -5.47 -6.58 13.93
N PHE A 407 -5.59 -6.76 12.61
CA PHE A 407 -6.44 -5.95 11.77
C PHE A 407 -7.92 -6.02 12.17
N LEU A 408 -8.44 -7.21 12.46
CA LEU A 408 -9.82 -7.38 12.94
C LEU A 408 -10.05 -6.73 14.31
N VAL A 409 -9.11 -6.86 15.26
CA VAL A 409 -9.21 -6.24 16.59
C VAL A 409 -9.22 -4.72 16.50
N THR A 410 -8.28 -4.12 15.75
CA THR A 410 -8.22 -2.67 15.58
C THR A 410 -9.47 -2.12 14.90
N ASN A 411 -9.98 -2.84 13.89
CA ASN A 411 -11.17 -2.42 13.16
C ASN A 411 -12.47 -2.62 13.92
N LEU A 412 -12.56 -3.60 14.80
CA LEU A 412 -13.74 -3.79 15.63
C LEU A 412 -14.08 -2.51 16.43
N PHE A 413 -13.06 -1.89 17.02
CA PHE A 413 -13.23 -0.64 17.74
C PHE A 413 -13.46 0.55 16.79
N SER A 414 -12.79 0.58 15.65
CA SER A 414 -13.00 1.63 14.63
C SER A 414 -14.43 1.62 14.07
N VAL A 415 -15.01 0.44 13.86
CA VAL A 415 -16.39 0.27 13.37
C VAL A 415 -17.44 0.74 14.39
N LEU A 416 -17.12 0.71 15.68
CA LEU A 416 -18.02 1.21 16.73
C LEU A 416 -18.04 2.74 16.82
N ILE A 417 -17.06 3.45 16.23
CA ILE A 417 -16.98 4.91 16.28
C ILE A 417 -18.27 5.60 15.78
N PRO A 418 -18.86 5.21 14.63
CA PRO A 418 -20.11 5.82 14.15
C PRO A 418 -21.32 5.63 15.07
N LEU A 419 -21.32 4.60 15.94
CA LEU A 419 -22.41 4.33 16.88
C LEU A 419 -22.35 5.19 18.14
N TRP A 420 -21.18 5.67 18.51
CA TRP A 420 -20.97 6.27 19.82
C TRP A 420 -21.50 7.68 19.95
N GLY A 421 -22.23 8.23 19.02
CA GLY A 421 -22.84 9.56 19.11
C GLY A 421 -21.86 10.61 19.64
N MET A 422 -21.86 11.80 19.08
CA MET A 422 -20.77 12.78 19.25
C MET A 422 -20.93 13.73 20.43
N TRP A 423 -21.42 13.28 21.54
CA TRP A 423 -21.60 14.15 22.70
C TRP A 423 -20.29 14.56 23.40
N GLU A 424 -19.15 13.87 23.09
CA GLU A 424 -17.82 14.28 23.57
C GLU A 424 -16.76 14.25 22.46
N PHE A 425 -16.54 15.35 21.77
CA PHE A 425 -15.56 15.46 20.68
C PHE A 425 -14.12 15.11 21.10
N TYR A 426 -13.74 15.38 22.35
CA TYR A 426 -12.44 14.98 22.88
C TYR A 426 -12.31 13.45 22.95
N PHE A 427 -13.33 12.78 23.46
CA PHE A 427 -13.35 11.34 23.52
C PHE A 427 -13.33 10.69 22.14
N TYR A 428 -14.09 11.26 21.20
CA TYR A 428 -14.05 10.83 19.78
C TYR A 428 -12.62 10.89 19.23
N ASN A 429 -11.89 12.00 19.40
CA ASN A 429 -10.53 12.15 18.87
C ASN A 429 -9.54 11.20 19.55
N VAL A 430 -9.73 10.88 20.82
CA VAL A 430 -8.94 9.86 21.54
C VAL A 430 -9.16 8.48 20.90
N VAL A 431 -10.43 8.04 20.78
CA VAL A 431 -10.76 6.72 20.24
C VAL A 431 -10.36 6.61 18.77
N PHE A 432 -10.61 7.65 17.99
CA PHE A 432 -10.20 7.72 16.60
C PHE A 432 -8.67 7.62 16.46
N GLY A 433 -7.92 8.35 17.27
CA GLY A 433 -6.46 8.26 17.32
C GLY A 433 -5.96 6.88 17.72
N LEU A 434 -6.60 6.25 18.73
CA LEU A 434 -6.19 4.92 19.21
C LEU A 434 -6.34 3.81 18.17
N PHE A 435 -7.31 3.86 17.28
CA PHE A 435 -7.62 2.74 16.40
C PHE A 435 -7.37 3.00 14.91
N GLN A 436 -7.43 4.26 14.45
CA GLN A 436 -7.26 4.56 13.03
C GLN A 436 -5.80 4.44 12.55
N ALA A 437 -4.82 4.86 13.35
CA ALA A 437 -3.42 4.77 12.93
C ALA A 437 -2.96 3.31 12.75
N PRO A 438 -3.20 2.40 13.71
CA PRO A 438 -2.92 0.97 13.53
C PRO A 438 -3.69 0.35 12.35
N TYR A 439 -4.93 0.80 12.11
CA TYR A 439 -5.72 0.36 10.95
C TYR A 439 -4.96 0.54 9.63
N TYR A 440 -4.41 1.73 9.37
CA TYR A 440 -3.68 1.98 8.13
C TYR A 440 -2.43 1.11 8.01
N ALA A 441 -1.68 0.93 9.10
CA ALA A 441 -0.49 0.09 9.12
C ALA A 441 -0.81 -1.36 8.79
N TYR A 442 -1.82 -1.94 9.45
CA TYR A 442 -2.23 -3.33 9.22
C TYR A 442 -2.92 -3.52 7.86
N ALA A 443 -3.66 -2.52 7.35
CA ALA A 443 -4.24 -2.58 6.01
C ALA A 443 -3.17 -2.74 4.93
N GLN A 444 -2.09 -1.98 4.99
CA GLN A 444 -0.98 -2.09 4.04
C GLN A 444 -0.25 -3.43 4.17
N THR A 445 -0.05 -3.91 5.38
CA THR A 445 0.58 -5.22 5.60
C THR A 445 -0.30 -6.35 5.05
N MET A 446 -1.62 -6.31 5.25
CA MET A 446 -2.55 -7.29 4.69
C MET A 446 -2.47 -7.35 3.15
N VAL A 447 -2.39 -6.20 2.46
CA VAL A 447 -2.14 -6.19 1.01
C VAL A 447 -0.83 -6.87 0.69
N SER A 448 0.24 -6.54 1.43
CA SER A 448 1.57 -7.11 1.20
C SER A 448 1.64 -8.62 1.41
N GLU A 449 0.75 -9.18 2.23
CA GLU A 449 0.64 -10.62 2.46
C GLU A 449 -0.15 -11.36 1.38
N LEU A 450 -1.12 -10.68 0.74
CA LEU A 450 -2.01 -11.26 -0.25
C LEU A 450 -1.55 -11.07 -1.70
N MET A 451 -0.55 -10.23 -1.94
CA MET A 451 -0.08 -9.95 -3.29
C MET A 451 0.92 -10.98 -3.79
N PRO A 452 0.90 -11.30 -5.11
CA PRO A 452 1.90 -12.17 -5.74
C PRO A 452 3.30 -11.56 -5.71
N LEU A 453 4.32 -12.40 -5.54
CA LEU A 453 5.72 -12.01 -5.55
C LEU A 453 6.11 -11.36 -6.90
N GLY A 454 6.82 -10.22 -6.84
CA GLY A 454 7.29 -9.50 -8.03
C GLY A 454 6.26 -8.56 -8.66
N TYR A 455 5.07 -8.42 -8.08
CA TYR A 455 4.00 -7.52 -8.53
C TYR A 455 3.65 -6.46 -7.47
N ASP A 456 4.61 -6.11 -6.62
CA ASP A 456 4.41 -5.23 -5.47
C ASP A 456 3.79 -3.88 -5.85
N ASN A 457 4.36 -3.18 -6.84
CA ASN A 457 3.86 -1.87 -7.25
C ASN A 457 2.48 -1.96 -7.92
N MET A 458 2.21 -3.01 -8.69
CA MET A 458 0.91 -3.22 -9.34
C MET A 458 -0.21 -3.38 -8.31
N PHE A 459 -0.02 -4.23 -7.30
CA PHE A 459 -1.05 -4.47 -6.28
C PHE A 459 -1.20 -3.29 -5.30
N PHE A 460 -0.11 -2.59 -4.98
CA PHE A 460 -0.21 -1.32 -4.23
C PHE A 460 -0.90 -0.22 -5.03
N ALA A 461 -0.72 -0.17 -6.35
CA ALA A 461 -1.48 0.75 -7.21
C ALA A 461 -2.98 0.42 -7.23
N LEU A 462 -3.36 -0.87 -7.32
CA LEU A 462 -4.75 -1.31 -7.18
C LEU A 462 -5.34 -0.96 -5.81
N PHE A 463 -4.58 -1.16 -4.74
CA PHE A 463 -4.95 -0.76 -3.39
C PHE A 463 -5.16 0.76 -3.29
N GLY A 464 -4.27 1.55 -3.90
CA GLY A 464 -4.37 3.01 -3.99
C GLY A 464 -5.63 3.46 -4.75
N ILE A 465 -5.98 2.80 -5.86
CA ILE A 465 -7.23 3.05 -6.61
C ILE A 465 -8.44 2.77 -5.71
N THR A 466 -8.44 1.63 -5.03
CA THR A 466 -9.51 1.22 -4.13
C THR A 466 -9.73 2.25 -3.03
N ASN A 467 -8.67 2.72 -2.37
CA ASN A 467 -8.74 3.74 -1.34
C ASN A 467 -9.25 5.10 -1.86
N ARG A 468 -8.86 5.51 -3.08
CA ARG A 468 -9.29 6.79 -3.66
C ARG A 468 -10.74 6.74 -4.16
N ALA A 469 -11.15 5.63 -4.77
CA ALA A 469 -12.53 5.44 -5.22
C ALA A 469 -13.52 5.48 -4.05
N SER A 470 -13.16 4.89 -2.90
CA SER A 470 -13.98 4.93 -1.69
C SER A 470 -14.25 6.36 -1.20
N SER A 471 -13.26 7.25 -1.27
CA SER A 471 -13.39 8.64 -0.83
C SER A 471 -14.34 9.49 -1.68
N ILE A 472 -14.84 8.97 -2.80
CA ILE A 472 -15.81 9.67 -3.68
C ILE A 472 -17.24 9.23 -3.37
N ILE A 473 -17.47 7.94 -3.12
CA ILE A 473 -18.83 7.37 -3.03
C ILE A 473 -19.51 7.75 -1.72
N GLY A 474 -18.87 7.50 -0.59
CA GLY A 474 -19.42 7.73 0.74
C GLY A 474 -19.94 9.16 0.95
N PRO A 475 -19.13 10.20 0.73
CA PRO A 475 -19.59 11.58 0.91
C PRO A 475 -20.80 11.94 0.04
N ASN A 476 -20.90 11.43 -1.20
CA ASN A 476 -22.04 11.69 -2.07
C ASN A 476 -23.33 11.01 -1.58
N VAL A 477 -23.22 9.77 -1.10
CA VAL A 477 -24.36 9.05 -0.51
C VAL A 477 -24.83 9.73 0.77
N ILE A 478 -23.90 10.12 1.65
CA ILE A 478 -24.22 10.86 2.87
C ILE A 478 -24.88 12.20 2.55
N GLN A 479 -24.38 12.93 1.55
CA GLN A 479 -24.99 14.18 1.10
C GLN A 479 -26.45 13.96 0.64
N ALA A 480 -26.73 12.89 -0.10
CA ALA A 480 -28.08 12.55 -0.52
C ALA A 480 -28.98 12.21 0.68
N ILE A 481 -28.49 11.45 1.67
CA ILE A 481 -29.19 11.12 2.92
C ILE A 481 -29.51 12.40 3.70
N ILE A 482 -28.53 13.27 3.90
CA ILE A 482 -28.70 14.55 4.63
C ILE A 482 -29.72 15.44 3.91
N ASN A 483 -29.65 15.55 2.58
CA ASN A 483 -30.58 16.37 1.81
C ASN A 483 -32.02 15.84 1.89
N SER A 484 -32.23 14.54 1.93
CA SER A 484 -33.56 13.91 2.03
C SER A 484 -34.14 13.96 3.44
N THR A 485 -33.31 13.80 4.47
CA THR A 485 -33.74 13.74 5.87
C THR A 485 -33.65 15.07 6.61
N GLN A 486 -32.91 16.05 6.05
CA GLN A 486 -32.56 17.33 6.69
C GLN A 486 -31.89 17.15 8.06
N ASN A 487 -31.25 16.00 8.28
CA ASN A 487 -30.62 15.63 9.53
C ASN A 487 -29.23 15.03 9.30
N ASN A 488 -28.19 15.71 9.78
CA ASN A 488 -26.80 15.28 9.64
C ASN A 488 -26.49 13.95 10.35
N TRP A 489 -27.26 13.61 11.39
CA TRP A 489 -27.05 12.38 12.16
C TRP A 489 -27.48 11.11 11.43
N MET A 490 -28.36 11.21 10.43
CA MET A 490 -28.85 10.06 9.67
C MET A 490 -27.79 9.42 8.78
N GLY A 491 -26.63 10.06 8.61
CA GLY A 491 -25.49 9.46 7.94
C GLY A 491 -24.81 8.34 8.72
N PHE A 492 -24.79 8.40 10.06
CA PHE A 492 -24.05 7.44 10.89
C PHE A 492 -24.56 5.99 10.83
N PRO A 493 -25.87 5.70 10.86
CA PRO A 493 -26.37 4.33 10.71
C PRO A 493 -25.95 3.68 9.39
N PHE A 494 -25.91 4.44 8.31
CA PHE A 494 -25.44 3.98 7.01
C PHE A 494 -23.94 3.64 7.04
N LEU A 495 -23.12 4.55 7.59
CA LEU A 495 -21.68 4.34 7.73
C LEU A 495 -21.35 3.14 8.62
N PHE A 496 -22.05 3.00 9.72
CA PHE A 496 -21.92 1.83 10.59
C PHE A 496 -22.25 0.52 9.83
N SER A 497 -23.35 0.49 9.08
CA SER A 497 -23.75 -0.70 8.33
C SER A 497 -22.70 -1.11 7.28
N ILE A 498 -22.10 -0.14 6.57
CA ILE A 498 -21.03 -0.40 5.60
C ILE A 498 -19.78 -0.93 6.32
N CYS A 499 -19.39 -0.32 7.43
CA CYS A 499 -18.23 -0.77 8.21
C CYS A 499 -18.41 -2.18 8.76
N VAL A 500 -19.62 -2.52 9.24
CA VAL A 500 -19.95 -3.90 9.68
C VAL A 500 -19.88 -4.89 8.53
N ALA A 501 -20.47 -4.55 7.37
CA ALA A 501 -20.38 -5.39 6.17
C ALA A 501 -18.92 -5.62 5.74
N ALA A 502 -18.09 -4.56 5.79
CA ALA A 502 -16.67 -4.65 5.51
C ALA A 502 -15.93 -5.58 6.48
N MET A 503 -16.21 -5.48 7.79
CA MET A 503 -15.63 -6.35 8.81
C MET A 503 -15.98 -7.82 8.59
N ILE A 504 -17.23 -8.10 8.25
CA ILE A 504 -17.68 -9.44 7.91
C ILE A 504 -16.91 -9.95 6.68
N ALA A 505 -16.79 -9.14 5.64
CA ALA A 505 -16.04 -9.50 4.44
C ALA A 505 -14.56 -9.79 4.75
N VAL A 506 -13.89 -8.98 5.59
CA VAL A 506 -12.51 -9.24 6.05
C VAL A 506 -12.41 -10.54 6.82
N ALA A 507 -13.41 -10.90 7.64
CA ALA A 507 -13.40 -12.14 8.40
C ALA A 507 -13.38 -13.37 7.49
N PHE A 508 -13.99 -13.30 6.30
CA PHE A 508 -13.99 -14.36 5.29
C PHE A 508 -12.70 -14.43 4.46
N VAL A 509 -11.82 -13.42 4.51
CA VAL A 509 -10.54 -13.47 3.80
C VAL A 509 -9.63 -14.51 4.44
N ASP A 510 -9.25 -15.53 3.68
CA ASP A 510 -8.24 -16.51 4.08
C ASP A 510 -6.86 -16.07 3.59
N VAL A 511 -6.00 -15.64 4.52
CA VAL A 511 -4.68 -15.10 4.20
C VAL A 511 -3.72 -16.20 3.73
N GLU A 512 -3.80 -17.39 4.30
CA GLU A 512 -2.93 -18.52 3.94
C GLU A 512 -3.23 -18.97 2.51
N LYS A 513 -4.52 -19.17 2.21
CA LYS A 513 -4.97 -19.48 0.87
C LYS A 513 -4.62 -18.36 -0.12
N GLY A 514 -4.78 -17.08 0.29
CA GLY A 514 -4.41 -15.93 -0.54
C GLY A 514 -2.92 -15.87 -0.87
N ARG A 515 -2.04 -16.23 0.07
CA ARG A 515 -0.59 -16.36 -0.15
C ARG A 515 -0.28 -17.50 -1.14
N GLU A 516 -0.93 -18.64 -0.98
CA GLU A 516 -0.76 -19.77 -1.88
C GLU A 516 -1.22 -19.44 -3.30
N ASP A 517 -2.41 -18.84 -3.44
CA ASP A 517 -2.92 -18.37 -4.73
C ASP A 517 -1.94 -17.36 -5.37
N GLY A 518 -1.37 -16.45 -4.58
CA GLY A 518 -0.35 -15.49 -5.04
C GLY A 518 0.94 -16.18 -5.52
N ARG A 519 1.41 -17.21 -4.83
CA ARG A 519 2.57 -18.01 -5.24
C ARG A 519 2.31 -18.77 -6.53
N ARG A 520 1.15 -19.44 -6.64
CA ARG A 520 0.73 -20.15 -7.87
C ARG A 520 0.63 -19.20 -9.06
N PHE A 521 0.07 -18.01 -8.86
CA PHE A 521 0.01 -16.98 -9.89
C PHE A 521 1.40 -16.54 -10.35
N ALA A 522 2.32 -16.27 -9.42
CA ALA A 522 3.69 -15.87 -9.74
C ALA A 522 4.44 -16.97 -10.50
N LEU A 523 4.28 -18.24 -10.10
CA LEU A 523 4.86 -19.41 -10.78
C LEU A 523 4.38 -19.57 -12.22
N ALA A 524 3.07 -19.59 -12.43
CA ALA A 524 2.47 -19.72 -13.75
C ALA A 524 3.00 -18.65 -14.73
N ARG A 525 3.22 -17.43 -14.22
CA ARG A 525 3.76 -16.32 -15.00
C ARG A 525 5.24 -16.44 -15.30
N THR A 526 6.02 -16.91 -14.34
CA THR A 526 7.46 -17.15 -14.53
C THR A 526 7.68 -18.26 -15.57
N THR A 527 6.92 -19.34 -15.49
CA THR A 527 7.00 -20.46 -16.46
C THR A 527 6.64 -20.01 -17.87
N THR A 528 5.57 -19.23 -18.05
CA THR A 528 5.19 -18.67 -19.36
C THR A 528 6.29 -17.77 -19.92
N ARG A 529 6.94 -16.96 -19.08
CA ARG A 529 8.04 -16.08 -19.48
C ARG A 529 9.27 -16.86 -19.96
N LEU A 530 9.65 -17.91 -19.24
CA LEU A 530 10.79 -18.76 -19.59
C LEU A 530 10.52 -19.56 -20.88
N SER A 531 9.29 -20.02 -21.12
CA SER A 531 8.92 -20.68 -22.37
C SER A 531 8.97 -19.74 -23.59
N ASP A 532 8.57 -18.48 -23.41
CA ASP A 532 8.65 -17.45 -24.45
C ASP A 532 10.11 -17.07 -24.77
N GLU A 533 11.00 -17.01 -23.78
CA GLU A 533 12.43 -16.75 -23.98
C GLU A 533 13.12 -17.95 -24.65
N SER A 534 12.82 -19.18 -24.26
CA SER A 534 13.41 -20.38 -24.85
C SER A 534 12.96 -20.61 -26.31
N SER A 535 11.69 -20.34 -26.62
CA SER A 535 11.18 -20.46 -28.00
C SER A 535 11.80 -19.44 -28.97
N LEU A 536 12.19 -18.26 -28.44
CA LEU A 536 12.86 -17.22 -29.24
C LEU A 536 14.36 -17.51 -29.48
N ASP A 537 15.02 -18.21 -28.55
CA ASP A 537 16.43 -18.62 -28.71
C ASP A 537 16.55 -19.84 -29.66
N VAL A 538 15.60 -20.76 -29.64
CA VAL A 538 15.53 -21.86 -30.61
C VAL A 538 15.27 -21.30 -32.02
N GLY A 539 14.41 -20.30 -32.17
CA GLY A 539 14.17 -19.63 -33.46
C GLY A 539 15.39 -18.87 -33.99
N LYS A 540 16.27 -18.34 -33.13
CA LYS A 540 17.52 -17.69 -33.56
C LYS A 540 18.60 -18.69 -33.97
N ASN A 541 18.76 -19.77 -33.23
CA ASN A 541 19.73 -20.81 -33.52
C ASN A 541 19.30 -21.66 -34.74
N GLY A 542 17.99 -21.83 -34.98
CA GLY A 542 17.48 -22.46 -36.20
C GLY A 542 17.70 -21.65 -37.46
N PHE A 543 17.82 -20.33 -37.38
CA PHE A 543 18.09 -19.48 -38.55
C PHE A 543 19.57 -19.44 -38.96
N TYR A 544 20.48 -19.72 -38.01
CA TYR A 544 21.93 -19.83 -38.32
C TYR A 544 22.35 -21.20 -38.81
N THR A 545 21.61 -22.28 -38.54
CA THR A 545 21.88 -23.63 -39.07
C THR A 545 21.36 -23.86 -40.47
N THR A 546 20.37 -23.09 -40.95
CA THR A 546 19.84 -23.21 -42.32
C THR A 546 20.56 -22.34 -43.35
N VAL A 547 21.47 -21.45 -42.97
CA VAL A 547 22.29 -20.66 -43.90
C VAL A 547 23.69 -21.27 -44.12
N GLY A 548 24.05 -22.33 -43.36
CA GLY A 548 25.36 -23.00 -43.41
C GLY A 548 25.46 -24.23 -44.30
N GLU A 549 24.35 -24.68 -44.96
CA GLU A 549 24.32 -25.95 -45.70
C GLU A 549 24.11 -25.84 -47.23
N GLN A 550 24.42 -24.68 -47.82
CA GLN A 550 24.47 -24.52 -49.30
C GLN A 550 25.72 -23.77 -49.73
N SER A 551 26.88 -24.42 -49.60
CA SER A 551 28.02 -24.23 -50.52
C SER A 551 29.19 -25.14 -50.12
N ASN A 552 29.16 -26.38 -50.60
CA ASN A 552 30.36 -27.17 -50.82
C ASN A 552 30.06 -28.20 -51.90
N ASP A 553 30.22 -27.80 -53.13
CA ASP A 553 30.72 -28.67 -54.18
C ASP A 553 31.30 -27.83 -55.30
N SER A 554 32.58 -27.76 -55.36
CA SER A 554 33.41 -27.75 -56.59
C SER A 554 34.84 -27.31 -56.24
N GLY A 555 35.74 -28.16 -56.55
CA GLY A 555 37.11 -28.21 -56.16
C GLY A 555 38.03 -27.20 -56.79
N VAL A 556 39.31 -27.49 -56.51
CA VAL A 556 40.59 -27.15 -57.21
C VAL A 556 41.47 -26.09 -56.52
N ASN A 557 42.54 -26.60 -55.92
CA ASN A 557 43.96 -26.20 -55.90
C ASN A 557 44.34 -24.70 -55.94
N GLY A 558 45.28 -24.33 -55.02
CA GLY A 558 46.28 -23.31 -55.29
C GLY A 558 46.67 -22.49 -54.06
N GLY A 559 47.66 -22.85 -53.46
CA GLY A 559 48.88 -22.35 -52.87
C GLY A 559 49.00 -20.94 -52.35
N ILE A 560 49.69 -20.86 -51.22
CA ILE A 560 50.81 -19.94 -50.88
C ILE A 560 50.47 -18.58 -50.26
N ASP A 561 51.11 -18.37 -49.07
CA ASP A 561 51.61 -17.15 -48.40
C ASP A 561 50.64 -16.09 -47.87
N GLY A 562 50.64 -15.84 -46.56
CA GLY A 562 51.69 -15.13 -45.88
C GLY A 562 51.20 -13.77 -45.36
N ILE A 563 51.53 -13.42 -44.09
CA ILE A 563 51.64 -12.04 -43.53
C ILE A 563 50.34 -11.47 -42.89
N SER A 564 50.13 -11.51 -41.54
CA SER A 564 50.68 -10.64 -40.49
C SER A 564 50.14 -9.17 -40.45
N TYR A 565 49.73 -8.77 -39.21
CA TYR A 565 49.51 -7.44 -38.67
C TYR A 565 48.21 -6.68 -39.01
N ARG A 566 47.36 -6.33 -38.10
CA ARG A 566 47.32 -5.52 -36.84
C ARG A 566 46.01 -5.70 -36.11
#